data_b1a9e5a119a93a1c4a3ece9ae3eaf581
#
_entry.id   b1a9e5a119a93a1c4a3ece9ae3eaf581
#
_cell.length_a   1.000
_cell.length_b   1.000
_cell.length_c   1.000
_cell.angle_alpha   90.00
_cell.angle_beta   90.00
_cell.angle_gamma   90.00
#
_symmetry.space_group_name_H-M   'P 1'
#
loop_
_entity.id
_entity.type
_entity.pdbx_description
1 polymer ?
#
loop_
_entity_poly.entity_id
_entity_poly.type
_entity_poly.pdbx_seq_one_letter_code
_entity_poly.pdbx_strand_id
1 'polypeptide(L)'
;MTNALNPADLSLSHYIAEFFVSIASQETFAIVMGLYSAILGFFIPSGGGKWIIEAPYVMQAAHDLKVHLGWSVQIYNAAEALPNLINPFFMLPMLGILKLKAKDVIGFTVTQLIFHLPLVLFLLWFLGRTLTYSPPVFS
;
A
#
# COMPACT_ATOMS: atom_id res chain seq x y z
N MET A 1 28.98 10.59 3.26
CA MET A 1 29.19 10.81 1.82
C MET A 1 27.84 11.21 1.23
N THR A 2 27.57 12.49 1.16
CA THR A 2 26.37 13.04 0.53
C THR A 2 26.59 13.03 -0.97
N ASN A 3 26.04 12.04 -1.67
CA ASN A 3 25.85 12.18 -3.09
C ASN A 3 24.83 13.30 -3.30
N ALA A 4 25.33 14.48 -3.62
CA ALA A 4 24.52 15.53 -4.20
C ALA A 4 24.07 15.00 -5.58
N LEU A 5 22.87 14.45 -5.62
CA LEU A 5 22.23 14.04 -6.86
C LEU A 5 22.03 15.30 -7.69
N ASN A 6 22.59 15.30 -8.89
CA ASN A 6 22.36 16.32 -9.89
C ASN A 6 20.84 16.52 -10.06
N PRO A 7 20.31 17.74 -10.17
CA PRO A 7 18.87 17.93 -10.40
C PRO A 7 18.33 17.25 -11.68
N ALA A 8 19.21 16.82 -12.57
CA ALA A 8 18.86 16.01 -13.75
C ALA A 8 18.68 14.50 -13.45
N ASP A 9 19.11 14.01 -12.28
CA ASP A 9 19.07 12.60 -11.88
C ASP A 9 17.98 12.30 -10.83
N LEU A 10 16.94 13.12 -10.77
CA LEU A 10 15.77 12.84 -9.94
C LEU A 10 15.14 11.53 -10.42
N SER A 11 15.20 10.51 -9.56
CA SER A 11 14.66 9.19 -9.88
C SER A 11 13.14 9.25 -10.09
N LEU A 12 12.60 8.34 -10.88
CA LEU A 12 11.15 8.18 -11.05
C LEU A 12 10.43 8.13 -9.69
N SER A 13 11.06 7.51 -8.69
CA SER A 13 10.55 7.44 -7.32
C SER A 13 10.34 8.83 -6.69
N HIS A 14 11.19 9.80 -6.98
CA HIS A 14 11.04 11.17 -6.48
C HIS A 14 9.80 11.84 -7.08
N TYR A 15 9.59 11.75 -8.40
CA TYR A 15 8.41 12.31 -9.06
C TYR A 15 7.10 11.67 -8.56
N ILE A 16 7.12 10.36 -8.30
CA ILE A 16 5.97 9.65 -7.73
C ILE A 16 5.72 10.14 -6.29
N ALA A 17 6.76 10.32 -5.48
CA ALA A 17 6.63 10.84 -4.13
C ALA A 17 6.04 12.26 -4.13
N GLU A 18 6.55 13.17 -4.99
CA GLU A 18 6.00 14.53 -5.15
C GLU A 18 4.54 14.52 -5.60
N PHE A 19 4.18 13.62 -6.52
CA PHE A 19 2.78 13.43 -6.93
C PHE A 19 1.90 13.09 -5.71
N PHE A 20 2.31 12.12 -4.89
CA PHE A 20 1.56 11.77 -3.68
C PHE A 20 1.47 12.93 -2.68
N VAL A 21 2.55 13.66 -2.48
CA VAL A 21 2.56 14.85 -1.61
C VAL A 21 1.59 15.92 -2.13
N SER A 22 1.43 16.04 -3.46
CA SER A 22 0.51 17.02 -4.06
C SER A 22 -0.97 16.67 -3.89
N ILE A 23 -1.33 15.38 -3.80
CA ILE A 23 -2.73 14.90 -3.73
C ILE A 23 -3.13 14.43 -2.33
N ALA A 24 -2.18 14.13 -1.45
CA ALA A 24 -2.41 13.66 -0.10
C ALA A 24 -1.98 14.72 0.94
N SER A 25 -2.60 14.67 2.09
CA SER A 25 -2.19 15.37 3.31
C SER A 25 -1.80 14.36 4.38
N GLN A 26 -1.24 14.81 5.49
CA GLN A 26 -1.00 13.94 6.64
C GLN A 26 -2.25 13.14 7.04
N GLU A 27 -3.42 13.76 6.99
CA GLU A 27 -4.68 13.12 7.37
C GLU A 27 -5.22 12.15 6.33
N THR A 28 -5.04 12.44 5.05
CA THR A 28 -5.57 11.61 3.96
C THR A 28 -4.59 10.57 3.44
N PHE A 29 -3.34 10.62 3.87
CA PHE A 29 -2.27 9.73 3.42
C PHE A 29 -2.66 8.24 3.47
N ALA A 30 -3.25 7.81 4.60
CA ALA A 30 -3.63 6.41 4.78
C ALA A 30 -4.64 5.93 3.72
N ILE A 31 -5.59 6.78 3.35
CA ILE A 31 -6.61 6.46 2.34
C ILE A 31 -6.00 6.47 0.94
N VAL A 32 -5.26 7.53 0.60
CA VAL A 32 -4.66 7.69 -0.74
C VAL A 32 -3.65 6.58 -1.03
N MET A 33 -2.71 6.37 -0.11
CA MET A 33 -1.68 5.34 -0.26
C MET A 33 -2.24 3.94 -0.14
N GLY A 34 -3.20 3.72 0.76
CA GLY A 34 -3.86 2.44 0.91
C GLY A 34 -4.62 2.05 -0.36
N LEU A 35 -5.39 2.97 -0.95
CA LEU A 35 -6.11 2.72 -2.20
C LEU A 35 -5.15 2.47 -3.37
N TYR A 36 -4.11 3.29 -3.50
CA TYR A 36 -3.08 3.11 -4.51
C TYR A 36 -2.41 1.73 -4.41
N SER A 37 -1.96 1.37 -3.20
CA SER A 37 -1.27 0.09 -2.99
C SER A 37 -2.21 -1.12 -3.21
N ALA A 38 -3.50 -1.00 -2.87
CA ALA A 38 -4.49 -2.02 -3.16
C ALA A 38 -4.69 -2.20 -4.67
N ILE A 39 -4.80 -1.11 -5.43
CA ILE A 39 -4.94 -1.17 -6.90
C ILE A 39 -3.69 -1.80 -7.52
N LEU A 40 -2.50 -1.38 -7.10
CA LEU A 40 -1.26 -1.93 -7.62
C LEU A 40 -1.07 -3.40 -7.25
N GLY A 41 -1.49 -3.81 -6.05
CA GLY A 41 -1.47 -5.20 -5.58
C GLY A 41 -2.34 -6.14 -6.41
N PHE A 42 -3.37 -5.61 -7.07
CA PHE A 42 -4.16 -6.39 -8.01
C PHE A 42 -3.34 -6.84 -9.24
N PHE A 43 -2.43 -5.98 -9.72
CA PHE A 43 -1.58 -6.26 -10.89
C PHE A 43 -0.27 -6.96 -10.52
N ILE A 44 0.25 -6.70 -9.33
CA ILE A 44 1.53 -7.25 -8.85
C ILE A 44 1.24 -8.07 -7.58
N PRO A 45 0.91 -9.38 -7.73
CA PRO A 45 0.58 -10.25 -6.61
C PRO A 45 1.83 -10.74 -5.87
N SER A 46 2.62 -9.83 -5.34
CA SER A 46 3.87 -10.12 -4.62
C SER A 46 4.15 -9.03 -3.60
N GLY A 47 3.78 -9.27 -2.34
CA GLY A 47 3.95 -8.29 -1.26
C GLY A 47 5.39 -7.80 -1.11
N GLY A 48 6.35 -8.72 -1.01
CA GLY A 48 7.76 -8.36 -0.88
C GLY A 48 8.34 -7.70 -2.14
N GLY A 49 8.05 -8.25 -3.31
CA GLY A 49 8.52 -7.69 -4.59
C GLY A 49 7.95 -6.31 -4.88
N LYS A 50 6.66 -6.12 -4.60
CA LYS A 50 5.99 -4.83 -4.72
C LYS A 50 6.56 -3.80 -3.75
N TRP A 51 6.85 -4.20 -2.49
CA TRP A 51 7.45 -3.32 -1.49
C TRP A 51 8.81 -2.77 -1.91
N ILE A 52 9.65 -3.59 -2.54
CA ILE A 52 10.95 -3.12 -3.06
C ILE A 52 10.77 -1.95 -4.03
N ILE A 53 9.69 -1.97 -4.82
CA ILE A 53 9.38 -0.92 -5.79
C ILE A 53 8.73 0.29 -5.09
N GLU A 54 7.79 0.06 -4.17
CA GLU A 54 6.98 1.11 -3.54
C GLU A 54 7.70 1.83 -2.40
N ALA A 55 8.54 1.14 -1.62
CA ALA A 55 9.16 1.69 -0.42
C ALA A 55 9.88 3.04 -0.65
N PRO A 56 10.68 3.23 -1.71
CA PRO A 56 11.40 4.48 -1.90
C PRO A 56 10.49 5.70 -1.94
N TYR A 57 9.39 5.66 -2.67
CA TYR A 57 8.49 6.82 -2.81
C TYR A 57 7.42 6.87 -1.72
N VAL A 58 6.94 5.74 -1.22
CA VAL A 58 5.99 5.70 -0.10
C VAL A 58 6.62 6.27 1.16
N MET A 59 7.84 5.85 1.49
CA MET A 59 8.55 6.32 2.68
C MET A 59 8.97 7.78 2.55
N GLN A 60 9.35 8.22 1.35
CA GLN A 60 9.66 9.62 1.08
C GLN A 60 8.41 10.50 1.26
N ALA A 61 7.29 10.14 0.64
CA ALA A 61 6.03 10.87 0.78
C ALA A 61 5.54 10.90 2.24
N ALA A 62 5.65 9.79 2.97
CA ALA A 62 5.31 9.72 4.39
C ALA A 62 6.20 10.66 5.25
N HIS A 63 7.49 10.73 4.93
CA HIS A 63 8.43 11.63 5.60
C HIS A 63 8.07 13.10 5.36
N ASP A 64 7.80 13.47 4.11
CA ASP A 64 7.51 14.84 3.70
C ASP A 64 6.18 15.32 4.29
N LEU A 65 5.17 14.45 4.33
CA LEU A 65 3.86 14.72 4.94
C LEU A 65 3.83 14.55 6.47
N LYS A 66 4.97 14.21 7.11
CA LYS A 66 5.07 13.98 8.56
C LYS A 66 4.11 12.90 9.07
N VAL A 67 3.94 11.84 8.29
CA VAL A 67 3.21 10.64 8.70
C VAL A 67 4.16 9.70 9.45
N HIS A 68 3.65 8.99 10.45
CA HIS A 68 4.44 8.02 11.21
C HIS A 68 4.94 6.90 10.27
N LEU A 69 6.27 6.78 10.11
CA LEU A 69 6.90 5.91 9.11
C LEU A 69 6.53 4.43 9.29
N GLY A 70 6.54 3.93 10.52
CA GLY A 70 6.12 2.55 10.82
C GLY A 70 4.64 2.31 10.49
N TRP A 71 3.78 3.34 10.64
CA TRP A 71 2.38 3.24 10.24
C TRP A 71 2.22 3.19 8.72
N SER A 72 3.06 3.89 7.98
CA SER A 72 3.07 3.84 6.51
C SER A 72 3.34 2.42 5.99
N VAL A 73 4.21 1.66 6.66
CA VAL A 73 4.44 0.24 6.37
C VAL A 73 3.19 -0.60 6.67
N GLN A 74 2.46 -0.31 7.75
CA GLN A 74 1.21 -1.01 8.07
C GLN A 74 0.10 -0.69 7.09
N ILE A 75 0.01 0.56 6.61
CA ILE A 75 -0.93 0.96 5.55
C ILE A 75 -0.66 0.13 4.29
N TYR A 76 0.61 0.04 3.89
CA TYR A 76 1.02 -0.80 2.78
C TYR A 76 0.60 -2.27 2.97
N ASN A 77 0.98 -2.87 4.10
CA ASN A 77 0.71 -4.27 4.42
C ASN A 77 -0.78 -4.62 4.36
N ALA A 78 -1.61 -3.80 5.01
CA ALA A 78 -3.04 -4.04 5.07
C ALA A 78 -3.70 -3.85 3.69
N ALA A 79 -3.29 -2.81 2.95
CA ALA A 79 -3.85 -2.51 1.65
C ALA A 79 -3.44 -3.53 0.57
N GLU A 80 -2.20 -4.02 0.63
CA GLU A 80 -1.68 -5.04 -0.29
C GLU A 80 -2.39 -6.38 -0.13
N ALA A 81 -2.83 -6.70 1.08
CA ALA A 81 -3.56 -7.95 1.33
C ALA A 81 -4.99 -7.97 0.74
N LEU A 82 -5.62 -6.82 0.54
CA LEU A 82 -7.01 -6.73 0.09
C LEU A 82 -7.25 -7.33 -1.32
N PRO A 83 -6.46 -7.01 -2.35
CA PRO A 83 -6.67 -7.56 -3.68
C PRO A 83 -6.41 -9.07 -3.75
N ASN A 84 -5.72 -9.65 -2.77
CA ASN A 84 -5.49 -11.10 -2.70
C ASN A 84 -6.80 -11.88 -2.57
N LEU A 85 -7.86 -11.27 -2.05
CA LEU A 85 -9.19 -11.87 -1.95
C LEU A 85 -9.77 -12.25 -3.31
N ILE A 86 -9.44 -11.50 -4.36
CA ILE A 86 -9.98 -11.71 -5.71
C ILE A 86 -8.90 -12.10 -6.74
N ASN A 87 -7.64 -12.13 -6.33
CA ASN A 87 -6.55 -12.48 -7.23
C ASN A 87 -6.50 -13.99 -7.46
N PRO A 88 -6.66 -14.48 -8.72
CA PRO A 88 -6.65 -15.91 -9.02
C PRO A 88 -5.38 -16.62 -8.57
N PHE A 89 -4.23 -15.96 -8.58
CA PHE A 89 -2.95 -16.54 -8.18
C PHE A 89 -3.01 -17.12 -6.75
N PHE A 90 -3.62 -16.40 -5.80
CA PHE A 90 -3.76 -16.87 -4.43
C PHE A 90 -4.89 -17.86 -4.23
N MET A 91 -5.91 -17.85 -5.10
CA MET A 91 -7.03 -18.79 -5.03
C MET A 91 -6.67 -20.19 -5.56
N LEU A 92 -5.81 -20.29 -6.57
CA LEU A 92 -5.55 -21.53 -7.31
C LEU A 92 -5.18 -22.73 -6.41
N PRO A 93 -4.26 -22.61 -5.43
CA PRO A 93 -3.92 -23.75 -4.58
C PRO A 93 -5.11 -24.28 -3.79
N MET A 94 -5.91 -23.38 -3.21
CA MET A 94 -7.09 -23.74 -2.42
C MET A 94 -8.20 -24.34 -3.29
N LEU A 95 -8.45 -23.75 -4.46
CA LEU A 95 -9.43 -24.26 -5.42
C LEU A 95 -9.06 -25.67 -5.90
N GLY A 96 -7.77 -25.93 -6.13
CA GLY A 96 -7.27 -27.26 -6.50
C GLY A 96 -7.52 -28.31 -5.43
N ILE A 97 -7.26 -28.00 -4.16
CA ILE A 97 -7.50 -28.89 -3.02
C ILE A 97 -9.00 -29.17 -2.84
N LEU A 98 -9.82 -28.12 -2.90
CA LEU A 98 -11.27 -28.21 -2.68
C LEU A 98 -12.04 -28.70 -3.91
N LYS A 99 -11.39 -28.87 -5.06
CA LYS A 99 -11.99 -29.21 -6.36
C LYS A 99 -13.11 -28.25 -6.78
N LEU A 100 -12.97 -26.97 -6.41
CA LEU A 100 -13.89 -25.90 -6.77
C LEU A 100 -13.38 -25.15 -8.01
N LYS A 101 -14.29 -24.52 -8.73
CA LYS A 101 -13.95 -23.61 -9.83
C LYS A 101 -13.93 -22.17 -9.30
N ALA A 102 -13.05 -21.32 -9.87
CA ALA A 102 -12.97 -19.91 -9.48
C ALA A 102 -14.33 -19.20 -9.54
N LYS A 103 -15.17 -19.52 -10.52
CA LYS A 103 -16.53 -18.96 -10.66
C LYS A 103 -17.44 -19.25 -9.46
N ASP A 104 -17.20 -20.34 -8.73
CA ASP A 104 -18.05 -20.76 -7.61
C ASP A 104 -17.73 -19.95 -6.34
N VAL A 105 -16.54 -19.30 -6.29
CA VAL A 105 -16.01 -18.59 -5.12
C VAL A 105 -15.91 -17.08 -5.36
N ILE A 106 -15.64 -16.65 -6.60
CA ILE A 106 -15.33 -15.24 -6.92
C ILE A 106 -16.41 -14.26 -6.45
N GLY A 107 -17.69 -14.64 -6.52
CA GLY A 107 -18.79 -13.79 -6.06
C GLY A 107 -18.70 -13.47 -4.57
N PHE A 108 -18.34 -14.45 -3.75
CA PHE A 108 -18.18 -14.26 -2.29
C PHE A 108 -16.96 -13.40 -1.99
N THR A 109 -15.83 -13.65 -2.66
CA THR A 109 -14.59 -12.92 -2.40
C THR A 109 -14.67 -11.46 -2.88
N VAL A 110 -15.35 -11.20 -4.01
CA VAL A 110 -15.64 -9.83 -4.46
C VAL A 110 -16.56 -9.12 -3.47
N THR A 111 -17.61 -9.78 -3.01
CA THR A 111 -18.49 -9.21 -1.98
C THR A 111 -17.71 -8.90 -0.71
N GLN A 112 -16.86 -9.82 -0.28
CA GLN A 112 -15.99 -9.60 0.88
C GLN A 112 -15.06 -8.39 0.66
N LEU A 113 -14.44 -8.25 -0.52
CA LEU A 113 -13.58 -7.11 -0.82
C LEU A 113 -14.34 -5.78 -0.77
N ILE A 114 -15.57 -5.72 -1.30
CA ILE A 114 -16.42 -4.52 -1.27
C ILE A 114 -16.66 -4.01 0.16
N PHE A 115 -16.81 -4.92 1.12
CA PHE A 115 -16.99 -4.53 2.54
C PHE A 115 -15.65 -4.30 3.25
N HIS A 116 -14.63 -5.12 2.99
CA HIS A 116 -13.35 -5.03 3.68
C HIS A 116 -12.53 -3.81 3.26
N LEU A 117 -12.53 -3.45 1.97
CA LEU A 117 -11.76 -2.32 1.48
C LEU A 117 -12.10 -1.03 2.23
N PRO A 118 -13.36 -0.55 2.26
CA PRO A 118 -13.70 0.68 2.98
C PRO A 118 -13.48 0.55 4.49
N LEU A 119 -13.76 -0.62 5.08
CA LEU A 119 -13.55 -0.85 6.51
C LEU A 119 -12.06 -0.74 6.87
N VAL A 120 -11.19 -1.40 6.12
CA VAL A 120 -9.74 -1.38 6.36
C VAL A 120 -9.18 0.02 6.16
N LEU A 121 -9.55 0.71 5.08
CA LEU A 121 -9.11 2.09 4.83
C LEU A 121 -9.58 3.04 5.95
N PHE A 122 -10.81 2.88 6.42
CA PHE A 122 -11.32 3.65 7.54
C PHE A 122 -10.53 3.39 8.83
N LEU A 123 -10.25 2.12 9.15
CA LEU A 123 -9.46 1.75 10.33
C LEU A 123 -8.02 2.28 10.24
N LEU A 124 -7.39 2.19 9.08
CA LEU A 124 -6.05 2.73 8.86
C LEU A 124 -6.01 4.25 9.04
N TRP A 125 -7.01 4.95 8.53
CA TRP A 125 -7.15 6.39 8.73
C TRP A 125 -7.41 6.73 10.19
N PHE A 126 -8.38 6.07 10.82
CA PHE A 126 -8.81 6.36 12.19
C PHE A 126 -7.70 6.08 13.22
N LEU A 127 -7.09 4.90 13.16
CA LEU A 127 -6.02 4.52 14.09
C LEU A 127 -4.75 5.33 13.86
N GLY A 128 -4.46 5.67 12.60
CA GLY A 128 -3.29 6.49 12.25
C GLY A 128 -3.31 7.89 12.87
N ARG A 129 -4.48 8.42 13.20
CA ARG A 129 -4.64 9.75 13.85
C ARG A 129 -4.07 9.81 15.27
N THR A 130 -3.89 8.68 15.92
CA THR A 130 -3.33 8.60 17.27
C THR A 130 -1.80 8.54 17.28
N LEU A 131 -1.16 8.40 16.10
CA LEU A 131 0.26 8.21 15.96
C LEU A 131 0.94 9.52 15.55
N THR A 132 1.95 9.91 16.31
CA THR A 132 2.77 11.08 16.01
C THR A 132 3.95 10.70 15.14
N TYR A 133 4.34 11.61 14.23
CA TYR A 133 5.52 11.41 13.41
C TYR A 133 6.77 11.28 14.29
N SER A 134 7.59 10.26 13.98
CA SER A 134 8.94 10.11 14.54
C SER A 134 9.95 10.09 13.39
N PRO A 135 10.97 10.95 13.40
CA PRO A 135 11.98 10.93 12.35
C PRO A 135 12.80 9.64 12.41
N PRO A 136 13.36 9.22 11.27
CA PRO A 136 14.24 8.04 11.25
C PRO A 136 15.48 8.33 12.12
N VAL A 137 15.82 7.35 12.97
CA VAL A 137 17.04 7.40 13.79
C VAL A 137 18.14 6.69 13.01
N PHE A 138 19.10 7.45 12.52
CA PHE A 138 20.32 6.89 11.92
C PHE A 138 21.35 6.76 13.03
N SER A 139 21.66 5.52 13.42
CA SER A 139 22.77 5.19 14.32
C SER A 139 24.07 5.02 13.55
#